data_7dfb91d59834a468b8a01e651dec55e8
#
_entry.id   7dfb91d59834a468b8a01e651dec55e8
#
_cell.length_a   1.000
_cell.length_b   1.000
_cell.length_c   1.000
_cell.angle_alpha   90.00
_cell.angle_beta   90.00
_cell.angle_gamma   90.00
#
_symmetry.space_group_name_H-M   'P 1'
#
loop_
_entity.id
_entity.type
_entity.pdbx_description
1 polymer ?
#
loop_
_entity_poly.entity_id
_entity_poly.type
_entity_poly.pdbx_seq_one_letter_code
_entity_poly.pdbx_strand_id
1 'polypeptide(L)'
;MPISQVADVREGLGPNIIQRENVRRRIVVSSNVSGRDLASTVAEMQRTVSGIALPAGYTVTFEGQFQSQQEASRLIAVLGVFTLATMFLVLYAHFRSAAIVAQILLNIPLAFVGGLVLTWLLVGTVSIAPLVGLITLAGIASRNTIMMVSHYLHLMEHEGERFDEGMIVRGSLERLVPVTMTALTAGLALIPLVLAAGEPGKEILFPVAVVILGGLVSSTVLDMAVTPAVFFHFGRRAAEQSLARHGDDPLSTSEPSSAAGSGGAQARGSIGE
;
A
#
# COMPACT_ATOMS: atom_id res chain seq x y z
N MET A 1 -56.57 30.27 41.37
CA MET A 1 -56.25 29.19 42.34
C MET A 1 -54.79 28.82 42.21
N PRO A 2 -54.02 28.85 43.29
CA PRO A 2 -52.64 28.34 43.21
C PRO A 2 -52.60 26.83 43.03
N ILE A 3 -51.62 26.31 42.30
CA ILE A 3 -51.46 24.88 41.95
C ILE A 3 -51.43 23.99 43.19
N SER A 4 -50.88 24.53 44.31
CA SER A 4 -50.79 23.84 45.58
C SER A 4 -52.16 23.49 46.26
N GLN A 5 -53.27 24.01 45.71
CA GLN A 5 -54.64 23.64 46.16
C GLN A 5 -55.24 22.45 45.42
N VAL A 6 -54.69 22.10 44.28
CA VAL A 6 -55.20 20.99 43.40
C VAL A 6 -54.16 19.89 43.20
N ALA A 7 -52.85 20.10 43.53
CA ALA A 7 -51.79 19.14 43.37
C ALA A 7 -50.71 19.31 44.45
N ASP A 8 -50.08 18.20 44.84
CA ASP A 8 -48.94 18.21 45.75
C ASP A 8 -47.65 18.56 44.95
N VAL A 9 -47.13 19.74 45.10
CA VAL A 9 -45.94 20.24 44.37
C VAL A 9 -44.70 19.95 45.22
N ARG A 10 -43.90 19.01 44.72
CA ARG A 10 -42.62 18.64 45.36
C ARG A 10 -41.47 18.93 44.46
N GLU A 11 -40.41 19.51 44.99
CA GLU A 11 -39.13 19.61 44.31
C GLU A 11 -38.46 18.24 44.30
N GLY A 12 -38.07 17.81 43.10
CA GLY A 12 -37.37 16.53 42.91
C GLY A 12 -36.23 16.70 41.92
N LEU A 13 -35.14 15.95 42.16
CA LEU A 13 -34.03 15.88 41.20
C LEU A 13 -34.43 14.94 40.07
N GLY A 14 -34.47 15.45 38.85
CA GLY A 14 -34.67 14.68 37.63
C GLY A 14 -33.54 14.85 36.64
N PRO A 15 -33.41 13.99 35.65
CA PRO A 15 -32.38 14.16 34.61
C PRO A 15 -32.67 15.40 33.78
N ASN A 16 -31.66 16.27 33.63
CA ASN A 16 -31.77 17.49 32.85
C ASN A 16 -32.07 17.24 31.35
N ILE A 17 -31.61 16.14 30.82
CA ILE A 17 -31.77 15.76 29.44
C ILE A 17 -32.12 14.26 29.36
N ILE A 18 -33.20 13.93 28.66
CA ILE A 18 -33.59 12.56 28.34
C ILE A 18 -33.30 12.35 26.84
N GLN A 19 -32.19 11.68 26.54
CA GLN A 19 -31.86 11.33 25.17
C GLN A 19 -32.75 10.18 24.68
N ARG A 20 -33.17 10.28 23.42
CA ARG A 20 -34.00 9.25 22.77
C ARG A 20 -33.46 8.97 21.38
N GLU A 21 -33.49 7.71 21.00
CA GLU A 21 -33.17 7.24 19.67
C GLU A 21 -34.19 6.20 19.25
N ASN A 22 -34.73 6.32 18.05
CA ASN A 22 -35.80 5.43 17.56
C ASN A 22 -36.93 5.27 18.57
N VAL A 23 -37.40 6.38 19.18
CA VAL A 23 -38.48 6.45 20.18
C VAL A 23 -38.12 5.81 21.54
N ARG A 24 -36.96 5.17 21.68
CA ARG A 24 -36.50 4.57 22.96
C ARG A 24 -35.59 5.53 23.72
N ARG A 25 -35.64 5.48 25.05
CA ARG A 25 -34.68 6.22 25.88
C ARG A 25 -33.31 5.56 25.72
N ARG A 26 -32.25 6.39 25.60
CA ARG A 26 -30.87 5.92 25.62
C ARG A 26 -30.06 6.62 26.69
N ILE A 27 -29.09 5.92 27.22
CA ILE A 27 -28.04 6.44 28.09
C ILE A 27 -26.74 6.25 27.32
N VAL A 28 -25.98 7.32 27.14
CA VAL A 28 -24.66 7.26 26.48
C VAL A 28 -23.60 7.24 27.57
N VAL A 29 -22.82 6.16 27.61
CA VAL A 29 -21.62 6.04 28.44
C VAL A 29 -20.43 6.22 27.50
N SER A 30 -19.72 7.34 27.63
CA SER A 30 -18.55 7.65 26.80
C SER A 30 -17.28 7.54 27.63
N SER A 31 -16.24 6.96 27.02
CA SER A 31 -14.90 6.89 27.57
C SER A 31 -13.86 7.01 26.48
N ASN A 32 -12.69 7.55 26.82
CA ASN A 32 -11.55 7.55 25.93
C ASN A 32 -10.58 6.45 26.32
N VAL A 33 -10.05 5.75 25.34
CA VAL A 33 -9.03 4.72 25.54
C VAL A 33 -7.66 5.38 25.44
N SER A 34 -6.80 5.14 26.43
CA SER A 34 -5.42 5.61 26.46
C SER A 34 -4.48 4.46 26.86
N GLY A 35 -3.35 4.34 26.20
CA GLY A 35 -2.32 3.34 26.50
C GLY A 35 -2.62 1.90 26.02
N ARG A 36 -3.77 1.68 25.37
CA ARG A 36 -4.18 0.36 24.81
C ARG A 36 -4.81 0.55 23.43
N ASP A 37 -4.86 -0.54 22.67
CA ASP A 37 -5.59 -0.58 21.40
C ASP A 37 -7.11 -0.50 21.62
N LEU A 38 -7.78 0.32 20.80
CA LEU A 38 -9.22 0.54 20.88
C LEU A 38 -10.01 -0.74 20.62
N ALA A 39 -9.61 -1.53 19.60
CA ALA A 39 -10.36 -2.74 19.21
C ALA A 39 -10.29 -3.82 20.32
N SER A 40 -9.12 -4.02 20.92
CA SER A 40 -8.93 -4.96 22.03
C SER A 40 -9.71 -4.55 23.27
N THR A 41 -9.74 -3.25 23.57
CA THR A 41 -10.48 -2.70 24.71
C THR A 41 -12.00 -2.89 24.52
N VAL A 42 -12.52 -2.56 23.33
CA VAL A 42 -13.95 -2.75 23.03
C VAL A 42 -14.32 -4.23 23.02
N ALA A 43 -13.46 -5.11 22.52
CA ALA A 43 -13.71 -6.56 22.58
C ALA A 43 -13.80 -7.10 24.03
N GLU A 44 -12.97 -6.56 24.93
CA GLU A 44 -13.03 -6.88 26.36
C GLU A 44 -14.31 -6.34 26.99
N MET A 45 -14.70 -5.09 26.69
CA MET A 45 -15.97 -4.50 27.13
C MET A 45 -17.17 -5.33 26.64
N GLN A 46 -17.18 -5.75 25.38
CA GLN A 46 -18.24 -6.60 24.82
C GLN A 46 -18.37 -7.93 25.55
N ARG A 47 -17.25 -8.59 25.87
CA ARG A 47 -17.25 -9.83 26.65
C ARG A 47 -17.80 -9.62 28.07
N THR A 48 -17.39 -8.52 28.72
CA THR A 48 -17.85 -8.21 30.08
C THR A 48 -19.35 -7.92 30.11
N VAL A 49 -19.82 -7.09 29.16
CA VAL A 49 -21.24 -6.74 29.05
C VAL A 49 -22.12 -7.93 28.66
N SER A 50 -21.61 -8.84 27.79
CA SER A 50 -22.36 -10.05 27.42
C SER A 50 -22.60 -11.02 28.61
N GLY A 51 -21.79 -10.91 29.67
CA GLY A 51 -21.98 -11.65 30.92
C GLY A 51 -23.00 -11.04 31.89
N ILE A 52 -23.51 -9.82 31.61
CA ILE A 52 -24.47 -9.11 32.46
C ILE A 52 -25.90 -9.45 32.01
N ALA A 53 -26.71 -9.99 32.90
CA ALA A 53 -28.15 -10.22 32.66
C ALA A 53 -28.86 -8.84 32.59
N LEU A 54 -29.22 -8.39 31.41
CA LEU A 54 -29.98 -7.16 31.20
C LEU A 54 -31.50 -7.44 31.40
N PRO A 55 -32.24 -6.49 32.00
CA PRO A 55 -33.71 -6.56 32.05
C PRO A 55 -34.33 -6.60 30.66
N ALA A 56 -35.51 -7.16 30.50
CA ALA A 56 -36.22 -7.25 29.25
C ALA A 56 -36.44 -5.82 28.65
N GLY A 57 -36.06 -5.66 27.38
CA GLY A 57 -36.18 -4.39 26.65
C GLY A 57 -34.94 -3.51 26.69
N TYR A 58 -33.88 -3.86 27.41
CA TYR A 58 -32.59 -3.20 27.36
C TYR A 58 -31.66 -3.83 26.35
N THR A 59 -30.99 -3.02 25.57
CA THR A 59 -29.96 -3.44 24.61
C THR A 59 -28.73 -2.54 24.77
N VAL A 60 -27.53 -3.10 24.62
CA VAL A 60 -26.29 -2.35 24.63
C VAL A 60 -25.72 -2.38 23.21
N THR A 61 -25.44 -1.20 22.68
CA THR A 61 -24.77 -1.01 21.38
C THR A 61 -23.43 -0.31 21.61
N PHE A 62 -22.41 -0.73 20.88
CA PHE A 62 -21.09 -0.13 20.89
C PHE A 62 -20.95 0.71 19.65
N GLU A 63 -20.84 2.02 19.80
CA GLU A 63 -20.82 2.99 18.72
C GLU A 63 -19.60 3.91 18.81
N GLY A 64 -19.44 4.80 17.84
CA GLY A 64 -18.36 5.78 17.80
C GLY A 64 -17.17 5.33 16.95
N GLN A 65 -15.95 5.74 17.34
CA GLN A 65 -14.73 5.48 16.54
C GLN A 65 -14.50 4.00 16.23
N PHE A 66 -14.88 3.10 17.13
CA PHE A 66 -14.72 1.67 16.93
C PHE A 66 -15.53 1.15 15.72
N GLN A 67 -16.79 1.53 15.61
CA GLN A 67 -17.65 1.11 14.50
C GLN A 67 -17.11 1.67 13.17
N SER A 68 -16.79 2.96 13.12
CA SER A 68 -16.20 3.60 11.95
C SER A 68 -14.87 2.95 11.55
N GLN A 69 -14.05 2.56 12.53
CA GLN A 69 -12.79 1.85 12.28
C GLN A 69 -13.04 0.45 11.70
N GLN A 70 -14.02 -0.28 12.20
CA GLN A 70 -14.33 -1.62 11.72
C GLN A 70 -14.87 -1.58 10.28
N GLU A 71 -15.80 -0.68 9.98
CA GLU A 71 -16.33 -0.48 8.64
C GLU A 71 -15.26 -0.06 7.65
N ALA A 72 -14.42 0.92 8.02
CA ALA A 72 -13.30 1.36 7.19
C ALA A 72 -12.27 0.24 6.97
N SER A 73 -11.90 -0.52 8.00
CA SER A 73 -10.95 -1.63 7.87
C SER A 73 -11.48 -2.71 6.94
N ARG A 74 -12.77 -3.04 7.01
CA ARG A 74 -13.41 -3.99 6.11
C ARG A 74 -13.40 -3.49 4.67
N LEU A 75 -13.75 -2.22 4.45
CA LEU A 75 -13.75 -1.60 3.12
C LEU A 75 -12.33 -1.58 2.55
N ILE A 76 -11.34 -1.19 3.35
CA ILE A 76 -9.92 -1.16 2.97
C ILE A 76 -9.43 -2.56 2.60
N ALA A 77 -9.81 -3.60 3.36
CA ALA A 77 -9.44 -4.97 3.04
C ALA A 77 -10.03 -5.44 1.70
N VAL A 78 -11.31 -5.16 1.45
CA VAL A 78 -11.98 -5.52 0.18
C VAL A 78 -11.35 -4.78 -1.00
N LEU A 79 -11.15 -3.46 -0.87
CA LEU A 79 -10.49 -2.66 -1.90
C LEU A 79 -9.04 -3.08 -2.12
N GLY A 80 -8.33 -3.45 -1.04
CA GLY A 80 -6.95 -3.95 -1.12
C GLY A 80 -6.86 -5.26 -1.92
N VAL A 81 -7.74 -6.22 -1.66
CA VAL A 81 -7.81 -7.47 -2.45
C VAL A 81 -8.15 -7.17 -3.91
N PHE A 82 -9.12 -6.29 -4.17
CA PHE A 82 -9.47 -5.88 -5.53
C PHE A 82 -8.29 -5.22 -6.25
N THR A 83 -7.57 -4.33 -5.57
CA THR A 83 -6.38 -3.66 -6.11
C THR A 83 -5.27 -4.66 -6.44
N LEU A 84 -4.99 -5.62 -5.55
CA LEU A 84 -4.00 -6.67 -5.79
C LEU A 84 -4.41 -7.57 -6.97
N ALA A 85 -5.70 -7.93 -7.08
CA ALA A 85 -6.20 -8.72 -8.19
C ALA A 85 -6.08 -7.97 -9.53
N THR A 86 -6.46 -6.69 -9.55
CA THR A 86 -6.31 -5.84 -10.74
C THR A 86 -4.84 -5.68 -11.12
N MET A 87 -3.97 -5.44 -10.14
CA MET A 87 -2.54 -5.34 -10.35
C MET A 87 -1.95 -6.63 -10.91
N PHE A 88 -2.35 -7.80 -10.36
CA PHE A 88 -1.96 -9.10 -10.92
C PHE A 88 -2.37 -9.22 -12.38
N LEU A 89 -3.60 -8.84 -12.71
CA LEU A 89 -4.13 -8.95 -14.08
C LEU A 89 -3.39 -8.04 -15.06
N VAL A 90 -3.15 -6.78 -14.67
CA VAL A 90 -2.40 -5.81 -15.50
C VAL A 90 -0.96 -6.27 -15.71
N LEU A 91 -0.28 -6.71 -14.64
CA LEU A 91 1.09 -7.23 -14.74
C LEU A 91 1.14 -8.50 -15.56
N TYR A 92 0.15 -9.38 -15.42
CA TYR A 92 0.08 -10.59 -16.22
C TYR A 92 -0.14 -10.29 -17.71
N ALA A 93 -0.96 -9.29 -18.03
CA ALA A 93 -1.14 -8.84 -19.40
C ALA A 93 0.15 -8.25 -19.99
N HIS A 94 0.94 -7.55 -19.16
CA HIS A 94 2.20 -6.95 -19.58
C HIS A 94 3.34 -7.97 -19.73
N PHE A 95 3.61 -8.76 -18.69
CA PHE A 95 4.74 -9.70 -18.69
C PHE A 95 4.40 -11.07 -19.30
N ARG A 96 3.12 -11.39 -19.44
CA ARG A 96 2.60 -12.69 -19.93
C ARG A 96 3.21 -13.92 -19.22
N SER A 97 3.68 -13.73 -17.99
CA SER A 97 4.30 -14.77 -17.17
C SER A 97 3.82 -14.65 -15.72
N ALA A 98 3.10 -15.68 -15.25
CA ALA A 98 2.61 -15.73 -13.88
C ALA A 98 3.76 -15.80 -12.85
N ALA A 99 4.88 -16.41 -13.20
CA ALA A 99 6.04 -16.53 -12.31
C ALA A 99 6.68 -15.14 -12.06
N ILE A 100 6.87 -14.32 -13.10
CA ILE A 100 7.37 -12.96 -12.97
C ILE A 100 6.41 -12.10 -12.13
N VAL A 101 5.12 -12.18 -12.40
CA VAL A 101 4.10 -11.44 -11.65
C VAL A 101 4.08 -11.87 -10.19
N ALA A 102 4.12 -13.17 -9.91
CA ALA A 102 4.17 -13.67 -8.54
C ALA A 102 5.42 -13.18 -7.79
N GLN A 103 6.57 -13.11 -8.46
CA GLN A 103 7.80 -12.56 -7.88
C GLN A 103 7.66 -11.07 -7.54
N ILE A 104 7.06 -10.27 -8.43
CA ILE A 104 6.80 -8.84 -8.18
C ILE A 104 5.88 -8.68 -6.97
N LEU A 105 4.80 -9.47 -6.92
CA LEU A 105 3.85 -9.40 -5.81
C LEU A 105 4.43 -9.90 -4.48
N LEU A 106 5.39 -10.83 -4.51
CA LEU A 106 6.04 -11.34 -3.31
C LEU A 106 6.82 -10.25 -2.56
N ASN A 107 7.25 -9.21 -3.24
CA ASN A 107 7.96 -8.09 -2.60
C ASN A 107 7.05 -7.22 -1.72
N ILE A 108 5.72 -7.20 -1.99
CA ILE A 108 4.76 -6.42 -1.19
C ILE A 108 4.72 -6.86 0.27
N PRO A 109 4.46 -8.15 0.61
CA PRO A 109 4.47 -8.57 2.00
C PRO A 109 5.84 -8.39 2.69
N LEU A 110 6.93 -8.51 1.94
CA LEU A 110 8.26 -8.25 2.48
C LEU A 110 8.47 -6.77 2.85
N ALA A 111 7.99 -5.85 2.01
CA ALA A 111 7.99 -4.42 2.31
C ALA A 111 7.13 -4.09 3.55
N PHE A 112 5.99 -4.79 3.74
CA PHE A 112 5.13 -4.60 4.90
C PHE A 112 5.83 -4.91 6.23
N VAL A 113 6.76 -5.85 6.25
CA VAL A 113 7.53 -6.18 7.48
C VAL A 113 8.20 -4.93 8.04
N GLY A 114 8.91 -4.15 7.23
CA GLY A 114 9.55 -2.92 7.69
C GLY A 114 8.56 -1.85 8.14
N GLY A 115 7.46 -1.67 7.40
CA GLY A 115 6.39 -0.76 7.78
C GLY A 115 5.74 -1.13 9.12
N LEU A 116 5.43 -2.41 9.33
CA LEU A 116 4.83 -2.92 10.57
C LEU A 116 5.81 -2.84 11.76
N VAL A 117 7.08 -3.18 11.57
CA VAL A 117 8.10 -3.08 12.62
C VAL A 117 8.25 -1.64 13.09
N LEU A 118 8.38 -0.68 12.16
CA LEU A 118 8.53 0.72 12.55
C LEU A 118 7.23 1.28 13.19
N THR A 119 6.06 0.84 12.73
CA THR A 119 4.78 1.17 13.35
C THR A 119 4.69 0.64 14.77
N TRP A 120 5.10 -0.59 15.00
CA TRP A 120 5.11 -1.18 16.34
C TRP A 120 6.05 -0.43 17.29
N LEU A 121 7.20 0.02 16.80
CA LEU A 121 8.20 0.74 17.60
C LEU A 121 7.76 2.18 17.95
N LEU A 122 7.15 2.91 17.02
CA LEU A 122 6.89 4.35 17.16
C LEU A 122 5.42 4.68 17.45
N VAL A 123 4.47 3.89 16.97
CA VAL A 123 3.03 4.14 17.12
C VAL A 123 2.43 3.23 18.19
N GLY A 124 2.87 1.98 18.29
CA GLY A 124 2.40 1.00 19.26
C GLY A 124 1.03 0.38 18.95
N THR A 125 0.25 0.95 18.05
CA THR A 125 -1.10 0.48 17.69
C THR A 125 -1.31 0.49 16.18
N VAL A 126 -2.08 -0.50 15.68
CA VAL A 126 -2.48 -0.55 14.27
C VAL A 126 -3.89 -0.02 14.13
N SER A 127 -4.01 1.25 13.74
CA SER A 127 -5.28 1.91 13.44
C SER A 127 -5.56 1.96 11.93
N ILE A 128 -6.59 2.70 11.49
CA ILE A 128 -6.89 2.90 10.06
C ILE A 128 -5.72 3.58 9.33
N ALA A 129 -5.06 4.53 9.97
CA ALA A 129 -3.99 5.31 9.36
C ALA A 129 -2.80 4.44 8.89
N PRO A 130 -2.21 3.54 9.71
CA PRO A 130 -1.25 2.55 9.26
C PRO A 130 -1.73 1.67 8.10
N LEU A 131 -3.00 1.27 8.07
CA LEU A 131 -3.54 0.46 6.96
C LEU A 131 -3.51 1.20 5.62
N VAL A 132 -3.87 2.48 5.61
CA VAL A 132 -3.74 3.34 4.42
C VAL A 132 -2.27 3.48 4.00
N GLY A 133 -1.36 3.62 4.97
CA GLY A 133 0.09 3.62 4.73
C GLY A 133 0.59 2.33 4.07
N LEU A 134 0.10 1.16 4.48
CA LEU A 134 0.45 -0.13 3.88
C LEU A 134 0.00 -0.24 2.42
N ILE A 135 -1.20 0.24 2.08
CA ILE A 135 -1.66 0.25 0.68
C ILE A 135 -0.77 1.14 -0.19
N THR A 136 -0.44 2.33 0.30
CA THR A 136 0.48 3.24 -0.39
C THR A 136 1.85 2.59 -0.57
N LEU A 137 2.37 1.93 0.47
CA LEU A 137 3.63 1.21 0.44
C LEU A 137 3.62 0.05 -0.58
N ALA A 138 2.50 -0.68 -0.70
CA ALA A 138 2.35 -1.73 -1.72
C ALA A 138 2.57 -1.18 -3.14
N GLY A 139 2.01 -0.01 -3.43
CA GLY A 139 2.22 0.66 -4.73
C GLY A 139 3.68 1.06 -4.97
N ILE A 140 4.35 1.59 -3.95
CA ILE A 140 5.77 2.00 -4.05
C ILE A 140 6.68 0.77 -4.25
N ALA A 141 6.51 -0.27 -3.43
CA ALA A 141 7.30 -1.50 -3.50
C ALA A 141 7.13 -2.20 -4.86
N SER A 142 5.90 -2.34 -5.33
CA SER A 142 5.63 -2.94 -6.64
C SER A 142 6.30 -2.20 -7.78
N ARG A 143 6.23 -0.86 -7.77
CA ARG A 143 6.85 -0.03 -8.79
C ARG A 143 8.37 -0.28 -8.87
N ASN A 144 9.05 -0.33 -7.73
CA ASN A 144 10.49 -0.57 -7.70
C ASN A 144 10.85 -1.93 -8.28
N THR A 145 10.14 -2.98 -7.87
CA THR A 145 10.37 -4.34 -8.36
C THR A 145 10.03 -4.47 -9.86
N ILE A 146 8.95 -3.84 -10.34
CA ILE A 146 8.59 -3.81 -11.77
C ILE A 146 9.73 -3.20 -12.58
N MET A 147 10.26 -2.06 -12.15
CA MET A 147 11.35 -1.37 -12.85
C MET A 147 12.63 -2.23 -12.88
N MET A 148 12.92 -2.97 -11.81
CA MET A 148 14.06 -3.86 -11.75
C MET A 148 13.91 -5.04 -12.73
N VAL A 149 12.78 -5.74 -12.65
CA VAL A 149 12.50 -6.91 -13.51
C VAL A 149 12.42 -6.50 -14.99
N SER A 150 11.76 -5.39 -15.31
CA SER A 150 11.71 -4.87 -16.67
C SER A 150 13.09 -4.54 -17.22
N HIS A 151 14.00 -4.08 -16.37
CA HIS A 151 15.37 -3.80 -16.80
C HIS A 151 16.15 -5.09 -17.11
N TYR A 152 15.99 -6.15 -16.30
CA TYR A 152 16.61 -7.44 -16.62
C TYR A 152 16.10 -8.00 -17.93
N LEU A 153 14.80 -7.90 -18.21
CA LEU A 153 14.23 -8.34 -19.48
C LEU A 153 14.76 -7.48 -20.65
N HIS A 154 14.90 -6.18 -20.44
CA HIS A 154 15.44 -5.27 -21.43
C HIS A 154 16.89 -5.59 -21.82
N LEU A 155 17.77 -5.91 -20.85
CA LEU A 155 19.15 -6.35 -21.09
C LEU A 155 19.20 -7.61 -21.94
N MET A 156 18.30 -8.56 -21.70
CA MET A 156 18.22 -9.79 -22.47
C MET A 156 17.67 -9.57 -23.90
N GLU A 157 16.65 -8.71 -24.04
CA GLU A 157 15.92 -8.52 -25.30
C GLU A 157 16.66 -7.59 -26.27
N HIS A 158 17.21 -6.48 -25.77
CA HIS A 158 17.78 -5.43 -26.61
C HIS A 158 19.31 -5.45 -26.64
N GLU A 159 19.98 -5.85 -25.56
CA GLU A 159 21.43 -5.95 -25.52
C GLU A 159 21.94 -7.38 -25.82
N GLY A 160 21.04 -8.35 -25.94
CA GLY A 160 21.38 -9.73 -26.27
C GLY A 160 22.18 -10.44 -25.20
N GLU A 161 22.16 -9.95 -23.95
CA GLU A 161 22.86 -10.58 -22.84
C GLU A 161 22.24 -11.94 -22.49
N ARG A 162 23.11 -12.90 -22.19
CA ARG A 162 22.66 -14.20 -21.71
C ARG A 162 22.26 -14.12 -20.26
N PHE A 163 21.27 -14.94 -19.89
CA PHE A 163 20.87 -15.07 -18.49
C PHE A 163 21.98 -15.71 -17.68
N ASP A 164 22.79 -14.88 -17.05
CA ASP A 164 23.86 -15.27 -16.14
C ASP A 164 23.92 -14.36 -14.90
N GLU A 165 24.80 -14.70 -13.96
CA GLU A 165 25.00 -13.93 -12.74
C GLU A 165 25.54 -12.51 -13.05
N GLY A 166 26.40 -12.39 -14.07
CA GLY A 166 26.99 -11.11 -14.48
C GLY A 166 25.92 -10.11 -14.97
N MET A 167 24.97 -10.57 -15.78
CA MET A 167 23.85 -9.76 -16.28
C MET A 167 22.98 -9.25 -15.11
N ILE A 168 22.67 -10.13 -14.14
CA ILE A 168 21.84 -9.74 -12.99
C ILE A 168 22.56 -8.74 -12.10
N VAL A 169 23.84 -8.95 -11.82
CA VAL A 169 24.66 -7.99 -11.04
C VAL A 169 24.74 -6.66 -11.76
N ARG A 170 25.02 -6.65 -13.07
CA ARG A 170 25.06 -5.43 -13.89
C ARG A 170 23.74 -4.69 -13.85
N GLY A 171 22.61 -5.37 -14.14
CA GLY A 171 21.30 -4.75 -14.15
C GLY A 171 20.87 -4.22 -12.77
N SER A 172 21.28 -4.91 -11.69
CA SER A 172 21.05 -4.43 -10.32
C SER A 172 21.84 -3.16 -10.02
N LEU A 173 23.11 -3.08 -10.42
CA LEU A 173 23.97 -1.91 -10.21
C LEU A 173 23.49 -0.72 -11.00
N GLU A 174 23.03 -0.90 -12.23
CA GLU A 174 22.48 0.17 -13.08
C GLU A 174 21.20 0.79 -12.49
N ARG A 175 20.41 -0.02 -11.76
CA ARG A 175 19.17 0.42 -11.09
C ARG A 175 19.37 0.89 -9.65
N LEU A 176 20.52 0.64 -9.04
CA LEU A 176 20.79 1.00 -7.66
C LEU A 176 20.67 2.51 -7.43
N VAL A 177 21.26 3.33 -8.29
CA VAL A 177 21.23 4.79 -8.15
C VAL A 177 19.82 5.37 -8.28
N PRO A 178 19.03 5.07 -9.34
CA PRO A 178 17.66 5.58 -9.47
C PRO A 178 16.74 5.16 -8.32
N VAL A 179 16.80 3.90 -7.89
CA VAL A 179 15.95 3.38 -6.81
C VAL A 179 16.33 4.03 -5.48
N THR A 180 17.62 4.13 -5.16
CA THR A 180 18.10 4.76 -3.93
C THR A 180 17.76 6.26 -3.90
N MET A 181 17.91 6.96 -5.02
CA MET A 181 17.54 8.38 -5.11
C MET A 181 16.07 8.62 -4.85
N THR A 182 15.17 7.80 -5.42
CA THR A 182 13.73 7.92 -5.17
C THR A 182 13.38 7.59 -3.72
N ALA A 183 14.01 6.57 -3.13
CA ALA A 183 13.82 6.21 -1.73
C ALA A 183 14.31 7.31 -0.79
N LEU A 184 15.49 7.88 -1.03
CA LEU A 184 16.01 8.97 -0.22
C LEU A 184 15.12 10.22 -0.30
N THR A 185 14.71 10.61 -1.50
CA THR A 185 13.85 11.79 -1.70
C THR A 185 12.51 11.62 -0.98
N ALA A 186 11.84 10.46 -1.16
CA ALA A 186 10.59 10.18 -0.47
C ALA A 186 10.78 10.06 1.05
N GLY A 187 11.85 9.41 1.50
CA GLY A 187 12.18 9.29 2.91
C GLY A 187 12.41 10.64 3.57
N LEU A 188 13.24 11.50 2.97
CA LEU A 188 13.50 12.85 3.49
C LEU A 188 12.22 13.70 3.56
N ALA A 189 11.32 13.58 2.57
CA ALA A 189 10.04 14.27 2.58
C ALA A 189 9.12 13.83 3.74
N LEU A 190 9.24 12.58 4.22
CA LEU A 190 8.45 12.04 5.31
C LEU A 190 9.03 12.33 6.70
N ILE A 191 10.32 12.66 6.83
CA ILE A 191 10.97 12.94 8.12
C ILE A 191 10.22 14.01 8.92
N PRO A 192 9.82 15.18 8.36
CA PRO A 192 9.10 16.18 9.13
C PRO A 192 7.76 15.69 9.71
N LEU A 193 7.07 14.79 8.96
CA LEU A 193 5.82 14.20 9.44
C LEU A 193 6.06 13.20 10.58
N VAL A 194 7.15 12.44 10.52
CA VAL A 194 7.52 11.49 11.58
C VAL A 194 7.99 12.21 12.84
N LEU A 195 8.65 13.35 12.70
CA LEU A 195 9.08 14.18 13.84
C LEU A 195 7.93 14.95 14.50
N ALA A 196 6.81 15.11 13.82
CA ALA A 196 5.63 15.83 14.31
C ALA A 196 4.69 14.94 15.16
N ALA A 197 5.23 13.92 15.82
CA ALA A 197 4.48 13.06 16.72
C ALA A 197 3.83 13.86 17.84
N GLY A 198 2.53 13.69 18.07
CA GLY A 198 1.79 14.36 19.13
C GLY A 198 1.36 15.80 18.83
N GLU A 199 1.66 16.36 17.66
CA GLU A 199 1.15 17.67 17.26
C GLU A 199 -0.34 17.59 16.86
N PRO A 200 -1.18 18.56 17.30
CA PRO A 200 -2.58 18.61 16.93
C PRO A 200 -2.78 18.65 15.42
N GLY A 201 -3.71 17.86 14.90
CA GLY A 201 -4.03 17.76 13.46
C GLY A 201 -3.13 16.82 12.67
N LYS A 202 -2.12 16.21 13.27
CA LYS A 202 -1.23 15.25 12.62
C LYS A 202 -1.41 13.80 13.07
N GLU A 203 -2.47 13.53 13.83
CA GLU A 203 -2.76 12.21 14.43
C GLU A 203 -2.91 11.10 13.37
N ILE A 204 -3.36 11.46 12.15
CA ILE A 204 -3.50 10.53 11.03
C ILE A 204 -2.23 10.49 10.17
N LEU A 205 -1.61 11.65 9.94
CA LEU A 205 -0.46 11.78 9.04
C LEU A 205 0.80 11.12 9.61
N PHE A 206 1.03 11.25 10.92
CA PHE A 206 2.17 10.66 11.61
C PHE A 206 2.24 9.13 11.44
N PRO A 207 1.18 8.35 11.78
CA PRO A 207 1.22 6.89 11.63
C PRO A 207 1.36 6.45 10.16
N VAL A 208 0.74 7.16 9.22
CA VAL A 208 0.90 6.90 7.77
C VAL A 208 2.36 7.08 7.35
N ALA A 209 2.97 8.20 7.75
CA ALA A 209 4.37 8.49 7.41
C ALA A 209 5.34 7.46 8.00
N VAL A 210 5.10 7.01 9.24
CA VAL A 210 5.90 5.97 9.91
C VAL A 210 5.86 4.66 9.12
N VAL A 211 4.68 4.19 8.72
CA VAL A 211 4.54 2.97 7.92
C VAL A 211 5.28 3.08 6.60
N ILE A 212 5.08 4.19 5.88
CA ILE A 212 5.69 4.39 4.56
C ILE A 212 7.21 4.47 4.70
N LEU A 213 7.72 5.21 5.68
CA LEU A 213 9.17 5.34 5.89
C LEU A 213 9.82 3.99 6.23
N GLY A 214 9.24 3.24 7.18
CA GLY A 214 9.75 1.92 7.56
C GLY A 214 9.71 0.92 6.41
N GLY A 215 8.61 0.91 5.67
CA GLY A 215 8.45 0.06 4.51
C GLY A 215 9.31 0.46 3.33
N LEU A 216 9.54 1.76 3.12
CA LEU A 216 10.42 2.25 2.06
C LEU A 216 11.88 1.81 2.28
N VAL A 217 12.38 1.91 3.51
CA VAL A 217 13.72 1.41 3.86
C VAL A 217 13.80 -0.10 3.64
N SER A 218 12.83 -0.85 4.17
CA SER A 218 12.77 -2.31 4.03
C SER A 218 12.67 -2.72 2.56
N SER A 219 11.73 -2.15 1.78
CA SER A 219 11.57 -2.49 0.37
C SER A 219 12.81 -2.17 -0.45
N THR A 220 13.48 -1.03 -0.20
CA THR A 220 14.69 -0.68 -0.95
C THR A 220 15.82 -1.66 -0.69
N VAL A 221 16.05 -2.07 0.56
CA VAL A 221 17.05 -3.08 0.90
C VAL A 221 16.71 -4.44 0.29
N LEU A 222 15.44 -4.84 0.37
CA LEU A 222 14.95 -6.11 -0.17
C LEU A 222 14.98 -6.13 -1.71
N ASP A 223 14.63 -5.02 -2.36
CA ASP A 223 14.72 -4.90 -3.82
C ASP A 223 16.16 -5.09 -4.31
N MET A 224 17.14 -4.61 -3.56
CA MET A 224 18.55 -4.76 -3.93
C MET A 224 19.13 -6.14 -3.63
N ALA A 225 18.60 -6.86 -2.64
CA ALA A 225 19.13 -8.16 -2.20
C ALA A 225 18.26 -9.33 -2.66
N VAL A 226 16.97 -9.27 -2.42
CA VAL A 226 16.05 -10.40 -2.62
C VAL A 226 15.56 -10.48 -4.07
N THR A 227 15.23 -9.35 -4.68
CA THR A 227 14.71 -9.35 -6.07
C THR A 227 15.71 -9.95 -7.06
N PRO A 228 17.01 -9.59 -7.07
CA PRO A 228 18.01 -10.24 -7.93
C PRO A 228 18.13 -11.73 -7.66
N ALA A 229 18.21 -12.15 -6.38
CA ALA A 229 18.37 -13.53 -6.00
C ALA A 229 17.18 -14.41 -6.41
N VAL A 230 15.94 -13.92 -6.19
CA VAL A 230 14.73 -14.61 -6.58
C VAL A 230 14.60 -14.68 -8.11
N PHE A 231 14.94 -13.59 -8.81
CA PHE A 231 14.93 -13.57 -10.26
C PHE A 231 15.96 -14.54 -10.87
N PHE A 232 17.14 -14.60 -10.29
CA PHE A 232 18.17 -15.57 -10.72
C PHE A 232 17.69 -17.01 -10.55
N HIS A 233 17.03 -17.33 -9.44
CA HIS A 233 16.66 -18.71 -9.10
C HIS A 233 15.39 -19.18 -9.83
N PHE A 234 14.39 -18.32 -9.98
CA PHE A 234 13.06 -18.66 -10.50
C PHE A 234 12.72 -17.96 -11.81
N GLY A 235 13.40 -16.87 -12.17
CA GLY A 235 13.07 -16.04 -13.32
C GLY A 235 13.53 -16.56 -14.66
N ARG A 236 14.55 -17.43 -14.71
CA ARG A 236 15.17 -17.87 -15.97
C ARG A 236 14.19 -18.41 -16.99
N ARG A 237 13.44 -19.45 -16.62
CA ARG A 237 12.46 -20.08 -17.55
C ARG A 237 11.35 -19.10 -17.95
N ALA A 238 10.94 -18.27 -17.03
CA ALA A 238 9.89 -17.29 -17.25
C ALA A 238 10.36 -16.13 -18.15
N ALA A 239 11.61 -15.70 -18.01
CA ALA A 239 12.24 -14.68 -18.84
C ALA A 239 12.45 -15.20 -20.28
N GLU A 240 13.02 -16.40 -20.44
CA GLU A 240 13.20 -17.04 -21.76
C GLU A 240 11.86 -17.24 -22.50
N GLN A 241 10.80 -17.65 -21.79
CA GLN A 241 9.46 -17.78 -22.37
C GLN A 241 8.81 -16.44 -22.71
N SER A 242 9.04 -15.40 -21.93
CA SER A 242 8.55 -14.05 -22.18
C SER A 242 9.18 -13.47 -23.46
N LEU A 243 10.49 -13.65 -23.61
CA LEU A 243 11.24 -13.21 -24.79
C LEU A 243 10.81 -13.96 -26.06
N ALA A 244 10.68 -15.30 -26.00
CA ALA A 244 10.24 -16.11 -27.13
C ALA A 244 8.85 -15.67 -27.65
N ARG A 245 7.95 -15.26 -26.76
CA ARG A 245 6.61 -14.80 -27.14
C ARG A 245 6.57 -13.36 -27.69
N HIS A 246 7.51 -12.50 -27.29
CA HIS A 246 7.63 -11.16 -27.87
C HIS A 246 8.27 -11.19 -29.26
N GLY A 247 9.19 -12.12 -29.50
CA GLY A 247 9.80 -12.33 -30.84
C GLY A 247 8.83 -12.86 -31.89
N ASP A 248 7.75 -13.53 -31.49
CA ASP A 248 6.70 -14.04 -32.36
C ASP A 248 5.56 -13.02 -32.65
N ASP A 249 5.62 -11.81 -32.12
CA ASP A 249 4.58 -10.79 -32.36
C ASP A 249 4.82 -10.11 -33.71
N PRO A 250 3.95 -10.33 -34.75
CA PRO A 250 4.14 -9.81 -36.09
C PRO A 250 4.13 -8.29 -36.19
N LEU A 251 3.78 -7.58 -35.11
CA LEU A 251 3.81 -6.12 -35.05
C LEU A 251 5.19 -5.54 -34.67
N SER A 252 6.12 -6.37 -34.20
CA SER A 252 7.48 -5.93 -33.83
C SER A 252 8.43 -5.90 -35.04
N THR A 253 8.03 -6.48 -36.18
CA THR A 253 8.85 -6.55 -37.41
C THR A 253 8.57 -5.44 -38.41
N SER A 254 7.78 -4.43 -38.08
CA SER A 254 7.40 -3.34 -39.01
C SER A 254 8.21 -2.04 -38.82
N GLU A 255 9.47 -2.11 -38.45
CA GLU A 255 10.36 -1.00 -38.77
C GLU A 255 10.98 -1.25 -40.15
N PRO A 256 10.66 -0.44 -41.19
CA PRO A 256 11.29 -0.60 -42.47
C PRO A 256 12.75 -0.14 -42.38
N SER A 257 13.66 -1.10 -42.54
CA SER A 257 15.04 -0.85 -42.94
C SER A 257 15.04 -0.08 -44.27
N SER A 258 14.84 1.21 -44.26
CA SER A 258 14.95 2.06 -45.42
C SER A 258 16.06 3.09 -45.25
N ALA A 259 17.29 2.60 -45.13
CA ALA A 259 18.45 3.45 -45.31
C ALA A 259 19.69 2.64 -45.73
N ALA A 260 19.56 1.85 -46.79
CA ALA A 260 20.74 1.34 -47.47
C ALA A 260 20.40 1.17 -48.96
N GLY A 261 20.75 2.18 -49.76
CA GLY A 261 20.80 1.94 -51.19
C GLY A 261 20.26 3.07 -52.05
N SER A 262 21.02 4.14 -52.19
CA SER A 262 21.17 4.84 -53.47
C SER A 262 22.45 5.67 -53.36
N GLY A 263 23.54 5.13 -53.67
CA GLY A 263 24.08 4.70 -54.90
C GLY A 263 24.64 5.87 -55.67
N GLY A 264 25.85 5.83 -55.89
CA GLY A 264 26.52 6.75 -56.71
C GLY A 264 25.91 6.90 -58.11
N ALA A 265 25.85 8.10 -58.54
CA ALA A 265 25.91 8.43 -59.96
C ALA A 265 26.76 9.66 -60.16
N GLN A 266 27.86 9.43 -60.77
CA GLN A 266 28.76 10.43 -61.38
C GLN A 266 27.97 11.47 -62.17
N ALA A 267 28.37 12.69 -62.10
CA ALA A 267 28.36 13.60 -63.25
C ALA A 267 29.61 14.51 -63.18
N ARG A 268 30.54 14.21 -64.06
CA ARG A 268 31.55 15.09 -64.59
C ARG A 268 30.88 16.20 -65.36
N GLY A 269 31.46 17.39 -65.32
CA GLY A 269 31.24 18.52 -66.22
C GLY A 269 31.83 19.75 -65.50
N SER A 270 33.07 20.11 -65.65
CA SER A 270 33.80 20.82 -66.69
C SER A 270 33.28 22.23 -66.94
N ILE A 271 34.25 23.18 -66.81
CA ILE A 271 34.44 24.46 -67.52
C ILE A 271 33.75 25.67 -66.86
N GLY A 272 34.53 26.60 -66.40
CA GLY A 272 35.08 27.79 -67.12
C GLY A 272 34.75 29.06 -66.39
N GLU A 273 35.78 29.80 -66.24
CA GLU A 273 36.01 31.22 -65.93
C GLU A 273 36.10 31.64 -64.50
#